data_fcd948919d776ae9da671ccad351b590
#
_entry.id   fcd948919d776ae9da671ccad351b590
#
_cell.length_a   1.000
_cell.length_b   1.000
_cell.length_c   1.000
_cell.angle_alpha   90.00
_cell.angle_beta   90.00
_cell.angle_gamma   90.00
#
_symmetry.space_group_name_H-M   'P 1'
#
loop_
_entity.id
_entity.type
_entity.pdbx_description
1 polymer ?
#
loop_
_entity_poly.entity_id
_entity_poly.type
_entity_poly.pdbx_seq_one_letter_code
_entity_poly.pdbx_strand_id
1 'polypeptide(L)'
;MNVKNLCLAVVGFALVGLTACTSKNDKCCQNEVNPIEVAVPERPAGQQDVIQLTTPKLDTVRVGFVGLGMRGPGAVARWTHIPGTKIVALCDVEPDRVAKANEILVKAGLPKAAEYSGSTEVYKELCDRDDIDIVYIATDWIHHAPIAIYAMEKGKHAAIEVPATPNRISCFRRFSQSPP
;
A
#
# COMPACT_ATOMS: atom_id res chain seq x y z
N MET A 1 64.72 38.69 9.09
CA MET A 1 64.11 37.45 8.59
C MET A 1 63.48 37.78 7.24
N ASN A 2 64.00 37.20 6.15
CA ASN A 2 63.73 37.67 4.77
C ASN A 2 62.41 37.06 4.26
N VAL A 3 61.47 37.90 3.86
CA VAL A 3 60.12 37.53 3.43
C VAL A 3 60.10 36.47 2.31
N LYS A 4 61.17 36.37 1.51
CA LYS A 4 61.34 35.37 0.47
C LYS A 4 61.43 33.92 1.01
N ASN A 5 61.99 33.73 2.21
CA ASN A 5 62.12 32.38 2.78
C ASN A 5 60.84 31.92 3.46
N LEU A 6 59.90 32.84 3.80
CA LEU A 6 58.61 32.47 4.38
C LEU A 6 57.63 31.93 3.28
N CYS A 7 57.71 32.50 2.06
CA CYS A 7 56.84 32.02 0.96
C CYS A 7 57.22 30.63 0.46
N LEU A 8 58.52 30.22 0.53
CA LEU A 8 58.91 28.86 0.13
C LEU A 8 58.43 27.78 1.13
N ALA A 9 58.38 28.15 2.41
CA ALA A 9 57.90 27.19 3.43
C ALA A 9 56.39 26.95 3.36
N VAL A 10 55.60 27.93 2.94
CA VAL A 10 54.13 27.79 2.82
C VAL A 10 53.76 27.02 1.57
N VAL A 11 54.49 27.16 0.48
CA VAL A 11 54.23 26.41 -0.76
C VAL A 11 54.64 24.95 -0.64
N GLY A 12 55.66 24.62 0.15
CA GLY A 12 56.09 23.23 0.42
C GLY A 12 55.04 22.42 1.24
N PHE A 13 54.29 23.10 2.13
CA PHE A 13 53.30 22.39 2.92
C PHE A 13 51.95 22.18 2.22
N ALA A 14 51.63 23.00 1.21
CA ALA A 14 50.43 22.83 0.40
C ALA A 14 50.52 21.68 -0.64
N LEU A 15 51.73 21.26 -1.03
CA LEU A 15 51.97 20.19 -2.01
C LEU A 15 52.01 18.79 -1.41
N VAL A 16 52.19 18.63 -0.11
CA VAL A 16 52.19 17.32 0.55
C VAL A 16 50.78 16.83 0.89
N GLY A 17 49.78 17.71 0.88
CA GLY A 17 48.38 17.35 1.19
C GLY A 17 47.58 16.77 0.01
N LEU A 18 48.13 16.76 -1.23
CA LEU A 18 47.38 16.35 -2.44
C LEU A 18 47.80 14.98 -3.01
N THR A 19 48.73 14.26 -2.37
CA THR A 19 49.15 12.95 -2.86
C THR A 19 48.63 11.75 -2.04
N ALA A 20 47.69 11.99 -1.12
CA ALA A 20 47.18 10.92 -0.25
C ALA A 20 45.93 10.19 -0.76
N CYS A 21 45.50 10.41 -2.02
CA CYS A 21 44.31 9.75 -2.57
C CYS A 21 44.54 9.15 -3.97
N THR A 22 45.69 8.57 -4.24
CA THR A 22 45.86 7.70 -5.44
C THR A 22 46.32 6.29 -5.01
N SER A 23 45.51 5.65 -4.19
CA SER A 23 45.57 4.20 -4.04
C SER A 23 44.89 3.55 -5.26
N LYS A 24 45.71 3.05 -6.19
CA LYS A 24 45.27 2.32 -7.40
C LYS A 24 44.70 0.94 -7.07
N ASN A 25 43.95 0.77 -5.99
CA ASN A 25 43.33 -0.50 -5.60
C ASN A 25 41.87 -0.37 -5.20
N ASP A 26 41.13 0.64 -5.72
CA ASP A 26 39.68 0.68 -5.59
C ASP A 26 38.99 -0.30 -6.57
N LYS A 27 39.28 -1.59 -6.42
CA LYS A 27 38.42 -2.66 -6.98
C LYS A 27 37.12 -2.86 -6.16
N CYS A 28 36.83 -1.99 -5.19
CA CYS A 28 35.74 -2.23 -4.26
C CYS A 28 34.40 -1.62 -4.70
N CYS A 29 34.32 -0.80 -5.77
CA CYS A 29 33.10 -0.13 -6.20
C CYS A 29 32.73 -0.33 -7.67
N GLN A 30 33.31 -1.32 -8.33
CA GLN A 30 32.86 -1.74 -9.67
C GLN A 30 32.00 -3.01 -9.59
N ASN A 31 31.05 -3.06 -8.66
CA ASN A 31 29.87 -3.86 -8.91
C ASN A 31 29.07 -3.08 -9.95
N GLU A 32 29.23 -3.43 -11.21
CA GLU A 32 28.23 -3.11 -12.22
C GLU A 32 26.90 -3.62 -11.69
N VAL A 33 26.10 -2.70 -11.14
CA VAL A 33 24.73 -3.00 -10.77
C VAL A 33 24.02 -3.20 -12.10
N ASN A 34 24.01 -4.44 -12.59
CA ASN A 34 23.17 -4.77 -13.73
C ASN A 34 21.75 -4.32 -13.39
N PRO A 35 21.17 -3.39 -14.14
CA PRO A 35 19.79 -2.96 -13.89
C PRO A 35 18.90 -4.21 -13.93
N ILE A 36 18.09 -4.40 -12.88
CA ILE A 36 17.10 -5.47 -12.87
C ILE A 36 16.05 -5.09 -13.91
N GLU A 37 16.17 -5.70 -15.09
CA GLU A 37 15.13 -5.56 -16.12
C GLU A 37 13.89 -6.34 -15.64
N VAL A 38 12.86 -5.62 -15.26
CA VAL A 38 11.55 -6.18 -14.96
C VAL A 38 10.73 -6.08 -16.25
N ALA A 39 10.45 -7.24 -16.87
CA ALA A 39 9.53 -7.30 -17.98
C ALA A 39 8.14 -6.83 -17.51
N VAL A 40 7.74 -5.64 -17.94
CA VAL A 40 6.38 -5.12 -17.72
C VAL A 40 5.51 -5.71 -18.82
N PRO A 41 4.48 -6.52 -18.49
CA PRO A 41 3.58 -7.06 -19.49
C PRO A 41 2.86 -5.91 -20.20
N GLU A 42 2.66 -6.07 -21.51
CA GLU A 42 1.86 -5.11 -22.27
C GLU A 42 0.43 -5.03 -21.70
N ARG A 43 -0.12 -3.83 -21.67
CA ARG A 43 -1.51 -3.62 -21.26
C ARG A 43 -2.45 -4.26 -22.30
N PRO A 44 -3.51 -4.95 -21.87
CA PRO A 44 -4.53 -5.42 -22.78
C PRO A 44 -5.11 -4.28 -23.62
N ALA A 45 -5.45 -4.56 -24.86
CA ALA A 45 -6.07 -3.58 -25.76
C ALA A 45 -7.38 -3.05 -25.14
N GLY A 46 -7.55 -1.73 -25.10
CA GLY A 46 -8.73 -1.07 -24.53
C GLY A 46 -8.66 -0.76 -23.04
N GLN A 47 -7.61 -1.15 -22.34
CA GLN A 47 -7.44 -0.79 -20.94
C GLN A 47 -7.07 0.69 -20.81
N GLN A 48 -7.84 1.43 -20.01
CA GLN A 48 -7.62 2.84 -19.73
C GLN A 48 -6.78 3.03 -18.44
N ASP A 49 -6.08 4.16 -18.39
CA ASP A 49 -5.43 4.60 -17.17
C ASP A 49 -6.45 5.19 -16.20
N VAL A 50 -6.42 4.73 -14.95
CA VAL A 50 -7.36 5.16 -13.89
C VAL A 50 -6.76 6.20 -12.94
N ILE A 51 -5.55 6.73 -13.22
CA ILE A 51 -4.87 7.69 -12.35
C ILE A 51 -5.72 8.95 -12.08
N GLN A 52 -6.55 9.35 -13.03
CA GLN A 52 -7.45 10.51 -12.92
C GLN A 52 -8.92 10.13 -12.77
N LEU A 53 -9.21 8.87 -12.44
CA LEU A 53 -10.58 8.43 -12.20
C LEU A 53 -11.16 9.20 -11.02
N THR A 54 -12.27 9.88 -11.27
CA THR A 54 -13.05 10.61 -10.25
C THR A 54 -14.43 10.02 -10.15
N THR A 55 -15.02 10.08 -8.97
CA THR A 55 -16.41 9.71 -8.73
C THR A 55 -17.21 10.94 -8.32
N PRO A 56 -18.52 11.01 -8.61
CA PRO A 56 -19.37 12.04 -8.04
C PRO A 56 -19.28 12.06 -6.51
N LYS A 57 -19.43 13.26 -5.93
CA LYS A 57 -19.43 13.40 -4.48
C LYS A 57 -20.56 12.58 -3.87
N LEU A 58 -20.22 11.73 -2.90
CA LEU A 58 -21.18 11.01 -2.07
C LEU A 58 -21.39 11.76 -0.75
N ASP A 59 -22.63 11.89 -0.30
CA ASP A 59 -22.95 12.48 1.01
C ASP A 59 -22.50 11.56 2.15
N THR A 60 -22.57 10.26 1.92
CA THR A 60 -22.09 9.22 2.85
C THR A 60 -21.38 8.13 2.08
N VAL A 61 -20.15 7.83 2.46
CA VAL A 61 -19.36 6.71 1.94
C VAL A 61 -19.59 5.48 2.81
N ARG A 62 -20.15 4.43 2.22
CA ARG A 62 -20.47 3.17 2.91
C ARG A 62 -19.30 2.21 2.78
N VAL A 63 -18.79 1.74 3.92
CA VAL A 63 -17.51 1.01 3.99
C VAL A 63 -17.74 -0.41 4.46
N GLY A 64 -17.18 -1.37 3.72
CA GLY A 64 -17.01 -2.76 4.16
C GLY A 64 -15.55 -3.01 4.54
N PHE A 65 -15.30 -3.68 5.65
CA PHE A 65 -13.96 -4.07 6.09
C PHE A 65 -13.73 -5.56 5.88
N VAL A 66 -12.61 -5.93 5.29
CA VAL A 66 -12.17 -7.31 5.11
C VAL A 66 -10.78 -7.48 5.74
N GLY A 67 -10.69 -8.38 6.72
CA GLY A 67 -9.50 -8.58 7.54
C GLY A 67 -9.52 -7.76 8.82
N LEU A 68 -9.77 -8.42 9.94
CA LEU A 68 -9.91 -7.82 11.27
C LEU A 68 -8.87 -8.40 12.26
N GLY A 69 -7.72 -8.79 11.72
CA GLY A 69 -6.57 -9.26 12.48
C GLY A 69 -5.83 -8.11 13.19
N MET A 70 -4.52 -8.02 12.95
CA MET A 70 -3.67 -7.06 13.66
C MET A 70 -3.98 -5.60 13.30
N ARG A 71 -4.21 -5.25 12.02
CA ARG A 71 -4.42 -3.88 11.53
C ARG A 71 -5.89 -3.46 11.50
N GLY A 72 -6.78 -4.41 11.18
CA GLY A 72 -8.21 -4.16 10.97
C GLY A 72 -8.91 -3.45 12.12
N PRO A 73 -8.82 -3.89 13.38
CA PRO A 73 -9.50 -3.22 14.49
C PRO A 73 -9.09 -1.77 14.68
N GLY A 74 -7.79 -1.47 14.52
CA GLY A 74 -7.28 -0.10 14.58
C GLY A 74 -7.77 0.76 13.40
N ALA A 75 -7.95 0.17 12.22
CA ALA A 75 -8.56 0.86 11.08
C ALA A 75 -10.05 1.13 11.37
N VAL A 76 -10.83 0.13 11.79
CA VAL A 76 -12.25 0.30 12.17
C VAL A 76 -12.38 1.44 13.18
N ALA A 77 -11.59 1.45 14.25
CA ALA A 77 -11.62 2.52 15.26
C ALA A 77 -11.35 3.91 14.66
N ARG A 78 -10.36 4.05 13.77
CA ARG A 78 -10.07 5.35 13.12
C ARG A 78 -11.22 5.80 12.22
N TRP A 79 -11.83 4.90 11.50
CA TRP A 79 -12.93 5.23 10.57
C TRP A 79 -14.21 5.67 11.29
N THR A 80 -14.42 5.31 12.55
CA THR A 80 -15.55 5.83 13.35
C THR A 80 -15.49 7.36 13.55
N HIS A 81 -14.31 7.96 13.37
CA HIS A 81 -14.08 9.40 13.54
C HIS A 81 -14.06 10.19 12.22
N ILE A 82 -14.28 9.53 11.06
CA ILE A 82 -14.26 10.19 9.76
C ILE A 82 -15.70 10.64 9.42
N PRO A 83 -15.96 11.97 9.36
CA PRO A 83 -17.29 12.46 8.99
C PRO A 83 -17.68 12.01 7.59
N GLY A 84 -18.96 11.71 7.40
CA GLY A 84 -19.49 11.27 6.11
C GLY A 84 -19.15 9.83 5.75
N THR A 85 -18.71 9.01 6.71
CA THR A 85 -18.51 7.58 6.51
C THR A 85 -19.46 6.74 7.36
N LYS A 86 -19.84 5.57 6.86
CA LYS A 86 -20.65 4.58 7.57
C LYS A 86 -20.09 3.19 7.36
N ILE A 87 -19.69 2.53 8.44
CA ILE A 87 -19.24 1.13 8.38
C ILE A 87 -20.50 0.25 8.35
N VAL A 88 -20.70 -0.47 7.26
CA VAL A 88 -21.92 -1.25 7.00
C VAL A 88 -21.69 -2.77 7.03
N ALA A 89 -20.44 -3.22 6.87
CA ALA A 89 -20.09 -4.64 6.87
C ALA A 89 -18.69 -4.88 7.43
N LEU A 90 -18.52 -5.98 8.15
CA LEU A 90 -17.28 -6.45 8.75
C LEU A 90 -17.08 -7.92 8.37
N CYS A 91 -15.87 -8.26 7.90
CA CYS A 91 -15.52 -9.57 7.40
C CYS A 91 -14.16 -10.04 7.93
N ASP A 92 -14.10 -11.23 8.48
CA ASP A 92 -12.88 -11.98 8.80
C ASP A 92 -13.19 -13.47 8.79
N VAL A 93 -12.19 -14.32 8.57
CA VAL A 93 -12.36 -15.77 8.67
C VAL A 93 -12.73 -16.21 10.10
N GLU A 94 -12.30 -15.44 11.09
CA GLU A 94 -12.52 -15.71 12.52
C GLU A 94 -13.74 -14.91 13.05
N PRO A 95 -14.84 -15.57 13.44
CA PRO A 95 -16.04 -14.90 13.95
C PRO A 95 -15.78 -13.98 15.13
N ASP A 96 -14.89 -14.39 16.03
CA ASP A 96 -14.55 -13.60 17.23
C ASP A 96 -13.95 -12.24 16.89
N ARG A 97 -13.21 -12.14 15.79
CA ARG A 97 -12.64 -10.86 15.33
C ARG A 97 -13.72 -9.93 14.82
N VAL A 98 -14.71 -10.47 14.11
CA VAL A 98 -15.86 -9.71 13.61
C VAL A 98 -16.69 -9.17 14.78
N ALA A 99 -16.98 -10.01 15.76
CA ALA A 99 -17.69 -9.61 16.98
C ALA A 99 -16.96 -8.49 17.74
N LYS A 100 -15.64 -8.63 17.95
CA LYS A 100 -14.82 -7.60 18.61
C LYS A 100 -14.78 -6.29 17.82
N ALA A 101 -14.76 -6.34 16.51
CA ALA A 101 -14.82 -5.14 15.68
C ALA A 101 -16.17 -4.43 15.78
N ASN A 102 -17.27 -5.19 15.88
CA ASN A 102 -18.59 -4.63 16.15
C ASN A 102 -18.70 -3.99 17.54
N GLU A 103 -17.99 -4.51 18.53
CA GLU A 103 -17.93 -3.85 19.85
C GLU A 103 -17.28 -2.45 19.76
N ILE A 104 -16.31 -2.25 18.85
CA ILE A 104 -15.70 -0.93 18.63
C ILE A 104 -16.76 0.05 18.13
N LEU A 105 -17.61 -0.36 17.19
CA LEU A 105 -18.70 0.47 16.67
C LEU A 105 -19.69 0.83 17.79
N VAL A 106 -20.11 -0.15 18.58
CA VAL A 106 -21.04 0.05 19.71
C VAL A 106 -20.46 1.01 20.75
N LYS A 107 -19.17 0.86 21.11
CA LYS A 107 -18.47 1.76 22.04
C LYS A 107 -18.37 3.20 21.49
N ALA A 108 -18.34 3.35 20.17
CA ALA A 108 -18.36 4.66 19.50
C ALA A 108 -19.81 5.23 19.33
N GLY A 109 -20.83 4.56 19.85
CA GLY A 109 -22.23 4.97 19.73
C GLY A 109 -22.81 4.73 18.33
N LEU A 110 -22.18 3.88 17.51
CA LEU A 110 -22.60 3.56 16.16
C LEU A 110 -23.39 2.23 16.12
N PRO A 111 -24.27 2.05 15.12
CA PRO A 111 -24.95 0.78 14.94
C PRO A 111 -23.96 -0.33 14.56
N LYS A 112 -24.31 -1.56 14.92
CA LYS A 112 -23.55 -2.74 14.46
C LYS A 112 -23.61 -2.85 12.94
N ALA A 113 -22.48 -3.24 12.35
CA ALA A 113 -22.38 -3.62 10.96
C ALA A 113 -22.76 -5.08 10.72
N ALA A 114 -23.11 -5.44 9.50
CA ALA A 114 -23.35 -6.82 9.10
C ALA A 114 -22.08 -7.66 9.26
N GLU A 115 -22.22 -8.89 9.70
CA GLU A 115 -21.10 -9.79 10.04
C GLU A 115 -20.95 -10.88 8.98
N TYR A 116 -19.71 -11.07 8.51
CA TYR A 116 -19.33 -12.10 7.54
C TYR A 116 -18.13 -12.88 8.10
N SER A 117 -18.24 -14.20 8.24
CA SER A 117 -17.15 -15.00 8.80
C SER A 117 -17.24 -16.47 8.44
N GLY A 118 -16.20 -17.25 8.78
CA GLY A 118 -16.20 -18.71 8.68
C GLY A 118 -15.58 -19.27 7.38
N SER A 119 -15.23 -18.46 6.41
CA SER A 119 -14.58 -18.92 5.18
C SER A 119 -13.63 -17.87 4.63
N THR A 120 -12.58 -18.31 3.93
CA THR A 120 -11.66 -17.42 3.19
C THR A 120 -12.32 -16.74 1.99
N GLU A 121 -13.44 -17.26 1.51
CA GLU A 121 -14.19 -16.74 0.36
C GLU A 121 -15.38 -15.86 0.76
N VAL A 122 -15.68 -15.75 2.05
CA VAL A 122 -16.86 -15.02 2.55
C VAL A 122 -16.83 -13.51 2.23
N TYR A 123 -15.64 -12.96 1.94
CA TYR A 123 -15.52 -11.59 1.45
C TYR A 123 -16.32 -11.32 0.18
N LYS A 124 -16.59 -12.35 -0.63
CA LYS A 124 -17.40 -12.22 -1.86
C LYS A 124 -18.83 -11.81 -1.53
N GLU A 125 -19.42 -12.41 -0.50
CA GLU A 125 -20.77 -12.03 -0.04
C GLU A 125 -20.82 -10.57 0.41
N LEU A 126 -19.77 -10.09 1.08
CA LEU A 126 -19.65 -8.68 1.43
C LEU A 126 -19.53 -7.80 0.17
N CYS A 127 -18.69 -8.18 -0.79
CA CYS A 127 -18.47 -7.42 -2.01
C CYS A 127 -19.69 -7.42 -2.94
N ASP A 128 -20.54 -8.44 -2.88
CA ASP A 128 -21.76 -8.56 -3.70
C ASP A 128 -22.90 -7.65 -3.22
N ARG A 129 -22.76 -6.97 -2.06
CA ARG A 129 -23.77 -6.03 -1.55
C ARG A 129 -23.81 -4.74 -2.36
N ASP A 130 -25.02 -4.21 -2.61
CA ASP A 130 -25.22 -2.93 -3.32
C ASP A 130 -25.08 -1.70 -2.42
N ASP A 131 -25.02 -1.90 -1.10
CA ASP A 131 -24.92 -0.81 -0.12
C ASP A 131 -23.50 -0.59 0.39
N ILE A 132 -22.48 -0.96 -0.39
CA ILE A 132 -21.06 -0.72 -0.12
C ILE A 132 -20.47 0.08 -1.29
N ASP A 133 -19.78 1.17 -0.96
CA ASP A 133 -19.09 2.02 -1.93
C ASP A 133 -17.60 1.71 -1.99
N ILE A 134 -17.00 1.38 -0.83
CA ILE A 134 -15.58 1.08 -0.71
C ILE A 134 -15.35 -0.15 0.18
N VAL A 135 -14.43 -1.00 -0.21
CA VAL A 135 -13.94 -2.13 0.57
C VAL A 135 -12.55 -1.84 1.08
N TYR A 136 -12.38 -1.79 2.40
CA TYR A 136 -11.09 -1.64 3.07
C TYR A 136 -10.52 -3.02 3.40
N ILE A 137 -9.30 -3.30 2.91
CA ILE A 137 -8.69 -4.63 2.93
C ILE A 137 -7.43 -4.61 3.78
N ALA A 138 -7.44 -5.36 4.88
CA ALA A 138 -6.34 -5.51 5.83
C ALA A 138 -6.08 -6.97 6.20
N THR A 139 -6.17 -7.86 5.23
CA THR A 139 -5.89 -9.29 5.34
C THR A 139 -4.38 -9.56 5.33
N ASP A 140 -3.96 -10.77 5.05
CA ASP A 140 -2.58 -11.08 4.68
C ASP A 140 -2.26 -10.62 3.24
N TRP A 141 -0.98 -10.53 2.94
CA TRP A 141 -0.48 -9.96 1.66
C TRP A 141 -0.88 -10.77 0.43
N ILE A 142 -1.18 -12.06 0.58
CA ILE A 142 -1.56 -12.94 -0.53
C ILE A 142 -2.98 -12.62 -0.99
N HIS A 143 -3.87 -12.29 -0.06
CA HIS A 143 -5.29 -12.05 -0.31
C HIS A 143 -5.60 -10.59 -0.68
N HIS A 144 -4.69 -9.63 -0.44
CA HIS A 144 -4.92 -8.22 -0.76
C HIS A 144 -5.39 -8.00 -2.20
N ALA A 145 -4.60 -8.43 -3.18
CA ALA A 145 -4.92 -8.20 -4.59
C ALA A 145 -6.15 -9.00 -5.07
N PRO A 146 -6.33 -10.30 -4.74
CA PRO A 146 -7.55 -11.02 -5.13
C PRO A 146 -8.84 -10.36 -4.64
N ILE A 147 -8.88 -9.93 -3.37
CA ILE A 147 -10.05 -9.29 -2.78
C ILE A 147 -10.30 -7.93 -3.43
N ALA A 148 -9.24 -7.13 -3.64
CA ALA A 148 -9.38 -5.83 -4.27
C ALA A 148 -9.91 -5.92 -5.71
N ILE A 149 -9.41 -6.87 -6.49
CA ILE A 149 -9.87 -7.11 -7.86
C ILE A 149 -11.35 -7.49 -7.85
N TYR A 150 -11.74 -8.43 -7.01
CA TYR A 150 -13.14 -8.85 -6.89
C TYR A 150 -14.05 -7.68 -6.49
N ALA A 151 -13.64 -6.87 -5.52
CA ALA A 151 -14.39 -5.68 -5.11
C ALA A 151 -14.56 -4.69 -6.28
N MET A 152 -13.50 -4.43 -7.05
CA MET A 152 -13.56 -3.55 -8.23
C MET A 152 -14.44 -4.14 -9.35
N GLU A 153 -14.38 -5.44 -9.60
CA GLU A 153 -15.27 -6.13 -10.55
C GLU A 153 -16.75 -6.02 -10.17
N LYS A 154 -17.04 -5.86 -8.86
CA LYS A 154 -18.39 -5.58 -8.33
C LYS A 154 -18.71 -4.08 -8.26
N GLY A 155 -17.91 -3.22 -8.90
CA GLY A 155 -18.12 -1.77 -8.96
C GLY A 155 -17.81 -1.04 -7.66
N LYS A 156 -17.02 -1.63 -6.75
CA LYS A 156 -16.61 -1.00 -5.48
C LYS A 156 -15.23 -0.36 -5.62
N HIS A 157 -15.00 0.70 -4.89
CA HIS A 157 -13.63 1.17 -4.66
C HIS A 157 -12.91 0.22 -3.70
N ALA A 158 -11.59 0.04 -3.88
CA ALA A 158 -10.77 -0.77 -3.00
C ALA A 158 -9.67 0.08 -2.34
N ALA A 159 -9.59 0.02 -1.02
CA ALA A 159 -8.49 0.57 -0.24
C ALA A 159 -7.73 -0.60 0.41
N ILE A 160 -6.44 -0.70 0.15
CA ILE A 160 -5.63 -1.86 0.52
C ILE A 160 -4.52 -1.42 1.45
N GLU A 161 -4.29 -2.17 2.54
CA GLU A 161 -3.09 -2.04 3.35
C GLU A 161 -1.84 -2.47 2.56
N VAL A 162 -0.70 -1.93 2.92
CA VAL A 162 0.57 -2.23 2.26
C VAL A 162 1.19 -3.54 2.75
N PRO A 163 1.84 -4.29 1.85
CA PRO A 163 1.93 -4.11 0.40
C PRO A 163 0.69 -4.65 -0.32
N ALA A 164 0.33 -4.05 -1.44
CA ALA A 164 -0.82 -4.51 -2.22
C ALA A 164 -0.64 -5.93 -2.77
N THR A 165 0.59 -6.36 -3.00
CA THR A 165 0.93 -7.74 -3.36
C THR A 165 2.30 -8.14 -2.81
N PRO A 166 2.57 -9.43 -2.59
CA PRO A 166 3.86 -9.89 -2.09
C PRO A 166 5.00 -9.74 -3.12
N ASN A 167 4.70 -9.54 -4.40
CA ASN A 167 5.72 -9.31 -5.42
C ASN A 167 5.23 -8.35 -6.53
N ARG A 168 6.19 -7.65 -7.17
CA ARG A 168 5.91 -6.65 -8.22
C ARG A 168 5.20 -7.23 -9.44
N ILE A 169 5.53 -8.44 -9.85
CA ILE A 169 4.98 -9.08 -11.06
C ILE A 169 3.49 -9.37 -10.88
N SER A 170 3.09 -9.84 -9.70
CA SER A 170 1.66 -10.08 -9.38
C SER A 170 0.84 -8.80 -9.40
N CYS A 171 1.42 -7.68 -8.96
CA CYS A 171 0.77 -6.38 -8.95
C CYS A 171 0.37 -5.97 -10.37
N PHE A 172 1.33 -5.91 -11.30
CA PHE A 172 1.06 -5.49 -12.67
C PHE A 172 0.09 -6.41 -13.40
N ARG A 173 0.22 -7.73 -13.26
CA ARG A 173 -0.66 -8.69 -13.95
C ARG A 173 -2.11 -8.63 -13.49
N ARG A 174 -2.37 -8.41 -12.20
CA ARG A 174 -3.74 -8.47 -11.66
C ARG A 174 -4.50 -7.16 -11.85
N PHE A 175 -3.88 -6.03 -11.54
CA PHE A 175 -4.53 -4.73 -11.74
C PHE A 175 -4.69 -4.35 -13.22
N SER A 176 -3.89 -4.94 -14.12
CA SER A 176 -4.03 -4.75 -15.56
C SER A 176 -5.16 -5.58 -16.20
N GLN A 177 -5.76 -6.51 -15.48
CA GLN A 177 -6.84 -7.37 -15.96
C GLN A 177 -8.23 -6.94 -15.46
N SER A 178 -8.32 -5.94 -14.59
CA SER A 178 -9.61 -5.43 -14.16
C SER A 178 -10.33 -4.76 -15.34
N PRO A 179 -11.60 -5.11 -15.64
CA PRO A 179 -12.37 -4.44 -16.68
C PRO A 179 -12.58 -2.97 -16.33
N PRO A 180 -12.84 -2.12 -17.31
CA PRO A 180 -13.07 -0.69 -17.14
C PRO A 180 -14.33 -0.39 -16.32
#